data_287740893084827c08b334a4cb5f0598
#
_entry.id   287740893084827c08b334a4cb5f0598
#
_cell.length_a   1.000
_cell.length_b   1.000
_cell.length_c   1.000
_cell.angle_alpha   90.00
_cell.angle_beta   90.00
_cell.angle_gamma   90.00
#
_symmetry.space_group_name_H-M   'P 1'
#
loop_
_entity.id
_entity.type
_entity.pdbx_description
1 polymer ?
#
loop_
_entity_poly.entity_id
_entity_poly.type
_entity_poly.pdbx_seq_one_letter_code
_entity_poly.pdbx_strand_id
1 'polypeptide(L)'
;MSAVVPSLRISATLASLAVVALLLAGCGGSASVEPSAKAASAASACPPAWRAGWQRLANQIHAPVYCPSWMPVPLDARIGGTYANGRFVDADRSYLVSFVSVEHDVGGVSGEVHVNLRGYPGVTAIPTCEDTITENGVTRHTKIPCFDDRRWTRRFGPMRVTAYTANQGVDQWHVLYAWRRDGTLYALSEHVTPPYTYGQVVSNLNRMMRGLVLVRPAG
;
A
#
# COMPACT_ATOMS: atom_id res chain seq x y z
N MET A 1 43.57 20.92 -11.14
CA MET A 1 44.08 19.61 -10.74
C MET A 1 43.06 18.57 -11.25
N SER A 2 43.44 17.89 -12.35
CA SER A 2 42.54 16.93 -13.04
C SER A 2 42.83 15.53 -12.52
N ALA A 3 41.83 14.85 -12.02
CA ALA A 3 41.94 13.46 -11.58
C ALA A 3 41.49 12.51 -12.71
N VAL A 4 42.42 11.64 -13.12
CA VAL A 4 42.22 10.61 -14.16
C VAL A 4 41.64 9.37 -13.50
N VAL A 5 40.54 8.86 -14.05
CA VAL A 5 39.88 7.60 -13.62
C VAL A 5 40.38 6.45 -14.52
N PRO A 6 40.91 5.35 -13.99
CA PRO A 6 41.31 4.21 -14.82
C PRO A 6 40.14 3.30 -15.18
N SER A 7 40.06 2.94 -16.46
CA SER A 7 39.13 1.97 -17.02
C SER A 7 39.50 0.54 -16.68
N LEU A 8 38.63 -0.21 -16.04
CA LEU A 8 38.79 -1.64 -15.77
C LEU A 8 38.12 -2.43 -16.93
N ARG A 9 38.96 -3.17 -17.72
CA ARG A 9 38.49 -4.11 -18.75
C ARG A 9 38.24 -5.46 -18.10
N ILE A 10 37.00 -5.96 -18.19
CA ILE A 10 36.64 -7.33 -17.78
C ILE A 10 36.61 -8.20 -19.02
N SER A 11 37.49 -9.21 -19.04
CA SER A 11 37.58 -10.24 -20.07
C SER A 11 36.58 -11.34 -19.79
N ALA A 12 35.71 -11.66 -20.77
CA ALA A 12 34.76 -12.77 -20.71
C ALA A 12 35.45 -14.06 -21.18
N THR A 13 35.51 -15.07 -20.31
CA THR A 13 35.89 -16.45 -20.66
C THR A 13 34.66 -17.29 -20.90
N LEU A 14 34.55 -17.80 -22.14
CA LEU A 14 33.58 -18.80 -22.59
C LEU A 14 33.99 -20.17 -22.08
N ALA A 15 33.19 -20.83 -21.29
CA ALA A 15 33.30 -22.26 -20.98
C ALA A 15 32.19 -23.05 -21.65
N SER A 16 32.59 -23.88 -22.60
CA SER A 16 31.72 -24.87 -23.30
C SER A 16 31.50 -26.08 -22.39
N LEU A 17 30.27 -26.48 -22.17
CA LEU A 17 29.93 -27.74 -21.49
C LEU A 17 29.12 -28.62 -22.43
N ALA A 18 29.63 -29.84 -22.68
CA ALA A 18 29.10 -30.88 -23.52
C ALA A 18 27.84 -31.51 -22.94
N VAL A 19 26.86 -31.76 -23.79
CA VAL A 19 25.63 -32.48 -23.53
C VAL A 19 25.89 -33.98 -23.67
N VAL A 20 25.67 -34.75 -22.59
CA VAL A 20 25.57 -36.23 -22.64
C VAL A 20 24.10 -36.59 -22.57
N ALA A 21 23.59 -37.13 -23.68
CA ALA A 21 22.25 -37.69 -23.76
C ALA A 21 22.26 -39.14 -23.25
N LEU A 22 21.55 -39.44 -22.17
CA LEU A 22 21.22 -40.82 -21.78
C LEU A 22 19.75 -41.09 -22.12
N LEU A 23 19.55 -41.97 -23.10
CA LEU A 23 18.26 -42.58 -23.41
C LEU A 23 18.02 -43.74 -22.41
N LEU A 24 17.02 -43.62 -21.56
CA LEU A 24 16.45 -44.74 -20.81
C LEU A 24 14.96 -44.87 -21.21
N ALA A 25 14.67 -45.88 -21.99
CA ALA A 25 13.32 -46.38 -22.25
C ALA A 25 12.81 -47.06 -20.97
N GLY A 26 11.69 -46.61 -20.44
CA GLY A 26 10.98 -47.20 -19.29
C GLY A 26 9.49 -47.20 -19.54
N CYS A 27 8.91 -48.38 -19.60
CA CYS A 27 7.50 -48.72 -19.86
C CYS A 27 6.53 -48.11 -18.86
N GLY A 28 5.39 -47.65 -19.38
CA GLY A 28 4.03 -47.96 -18.96
C GLY A 28 3.62 -47.65 -17.51
N GLY A 29 2.87 -46.55 -17.38
CA GLY A 29 2.01 -46.29 -16.24
C GLY A 29 1.17 -45.06 -16.56
N SER A 30 -0.01 -45.25 -17.20
CA SER A 30 -1.00 -44.17 -17.33
C SER A 30 -1.57 -43.84 -15.94
N ALA A 31 -0.87 -43.00 -15.18
CA ALA A 31 -1.43 -42.34 -14.05
C ALA A 31 -2.34 -41.21 -14.57
N SER A 32 -3.65 -41.41 -14.44
CA SER A 32 -4.64 -40.34 -14.60
C SER A 32 -4.27 -39.21 -13.67
N VAL A 33 -3.68 -38.14 -14.19
CA VAL A 33 -3.53 -36.89 -13.44
C VAL A 33 -4.93 -36.31 -13.31
N GLU A 34 -5.56 -36.55 -12.17
CA GLU A 34 -6.73 -35.77 -11.77
C GLU A 34 -6.35 -34.29 -11.87
N PRO A 35 -7.18 -33.47 -12.57
CA PRO A 35 -6.93 -32.05 -12.58
C PRO A 35 -7.00 -31.55 -11.15
N SER A 36 -5.82 -31.17 -10.60
CA SER A 36 -5.71 -30.55 -9.31
C SER A 36 -6.72 -29.41 -9.24
N ALA A 37 -7.75 -29.59 -8.44
CA ALA A 37 -8.80 -28.60 -8.24
C ALA A 37 -8.10 -27.31 -7.84
N LYS A 38 -8.15 -26.31 -8.73
CA LYS A 38 -7.61 -24.97 -8.54
C LYS A 38 -8.14 -24.47 -7.22
N ALA A 39 -7.30 -24.48 -6.19
CA ALA A 39 -7.70 -24.07 -4.84
C ALA A 39 -8.41 -22.72 -4.97
N ALA A 40 -9.72 -22.71 -4.72
CA ALA A 40 -10.51 -21.51 -4.74
C ALA A 40 -9.85 -20.59 -3.71
N SER A 41 -9.28 -19.47 -4.17
CA SER A 41 -8.68 -18.46 -3.31
C SER A 41 -9.74 -18.09 -2.28
N ALA A 42 -9.54 -18.50 -1.03
CA ALA A 42 -10.45 -18.15 0.05
C ALA A 42 -10.63 -16.63 0.01
N ALA A 43 -11.88 -16.17 -0.08
CA ALA A 43 -12.17 -14.75 -0.14
C ALA A 43 -11.53 -14.07 1.08
N SER A 44 -10.74 -13.02 0.84
CA SER A 44 -10.12 -12.26 1.93
C SER A 44 -11.19 -11.80 2.91
N ALA A 45 -10.98 -12.03 4.20
CA ALA A 45 -11.88 -11.60 5.27
C ALA A 45 -11.19 -10.56 6.15
N CYS A 46 -11.95 -9.59 6.66
CA CYS A 46 -11.46 -8.71 7.71
C CYS A 46 -11.18 -9.56 8.95
N PRO A 47 -9.94 -9.58 9.49
CA PRO A 47 -9.60 -10.40 10.65
C PRO A 47 -10.54 -10.12 11.82
N PRO A 48 -11.00 -11.19 12.55
CA PRO A 48 -11.95 -11.00 13.64
C PRO A 48 -11.49 -9.98 14.69
N ALA A 49 -10.19 -9.96 15.00
CA ALA A 49 -9.60 -9.01 15.95
C ALA A 49 -9.68 -7.54 15.51
N TRP A 50 -9.82 -7.27 14.20
CA TRP A 50 -9.88 -5.91 13.65
C TRP A 50 -11.31 -5.48 13.33
N ARG A 51 -12.17 -6.43 12.97
CA ARG A 51 -13.51 -6.19 12.39
C ARG A 51 -14.38 -5.25 13.21
N ALA A 52 -14.39 -5.39 14.53
CA ALA A 52 -15.24 -4.56 15.40
C ALA A 52 -14.91 -3.06 15.30
N GLY A 53 -13.63 -2.69 15.18
CA GLY A 53 -13.20 -1.29 15.00
C GLY A 53 -13.68 -0.72 13.67
N TRP A 54 -13.50 -1.46 12.59
CA TRP A 54 -13.92 -1.06 11.25
C TRP A 54 -15.45 -0.98 11.12
N GLN A 55 -16.18 -1.88 11.78
CA GLN A 55 -17.65 -1.82 11.83
C GLN A 55 -18.14 -0.56 12.57
N ARG A 56 -17.51 -0.22 13.72
CA ARG A 56 -17.85 1.03 14.42
C ARG A 56 -17.59 2.26 13.58
N LEU A 57 -16.46 2.30 12.83
CA LEU A 57 -16.15 3.39 11.92
C LEU A 57 -17.20 3.50 10.80
N ALA A 58 -17.55 2.40 10.14
CA ALA A 58 -18.59 2.39 9.10
C ALA A 58 -19.93 2.91 9.62
N ASN A 59 -20.34 2.48 10.82
CA ASN A 59 -21.56 2.94 11.46
C ASN A 59 -21.52 4.43 11.79
N GLN A 60 -20.38 4.92 12.30
CA GLN A 60 -20.20 6.32 12.69
C GLN A 60 -20.31 7.28 11.51
N ILE A 61 -19.72 6.91 10.35
CA ILE A 61 -19.75 7.76 9.16
C ILE A 61 -20.95 7.49 8.24
N HIS A 62 -21.78 6.49 8.57
CA HIS A 62 -22.91 6.03 7.74
C HIS A 62 -22.51 5.75 6.28
N ALA A 63 -21.31 5.18 6.08
CA ALA A 63 -20.76 4.86 4.76
C ALA A 63 -19.87 3.62 4.83
N PRO A 64 -19.67 2.89 3.70
CA PRO A 64 -18.75 1.78 3.66
C PRO A 64 -17.30 2.22 3.92
N VAL A 65 -16.53 1.35 4.57
CA VAL A 65 -15.09 1.49 4.79
C VAL A 65 -14.37 0.23 4.31
N TYR A 66 -13.05 0.30 4.13
CA TYR A 66 -12.26 -0.87 3.79
C TYR A 66 -11.41 -1.32 4.98
N CYS A 67 -11.61 -2.57 5.40
CA CYS A 67 -10.76 -3.26 6.35
C CYS A 67 -9.68 -4.02 5.58
N PRO A 68 -8.38 -3.83 5.84
CA PRO A 68 -7.35 -4.68 5.26
C PRO A 68 -7.39 -6.07 5.89
N SER A 69 -7.07 -7.12 5.12
CA SER A 69 -6.90 -8.47 5.64
C SER A 69 -5.46 -8.76 6.06
N TRP A 70 -4.54 -7.87 5.74
CA TRP A 70 -3.12 -7.95 6.03
C TRP A 70 -2.52 -6.55 6.14
N MET A 71 -1.50 -6.41 6.99
CA MET A 71 -0.68 -5.21 7.15
C MET A 71 0.81 -5.56 7.08
N PRO A 72 1.70 -4.62 6.70
CA PRO A 72 3.15 -4.83 6.83
C PRO A 72 3.55 -4.95 8.31
N VAL A 73 4.51 -5.84 8.59
CA VAL A 73 5.03 -6.03 9.96
C VAL A 73 5.76 -4.77 10.42
N PRO A 74 5.58 -4.34 11.69
CA PRO A 74 4.86 -5.03 12.78
C PRO A 74 3.39 -4.64 12.91
N LEU A 75 2.82 -3.84 12.00
CA LEU A 75 1.49 -3.27 12.12
C LEU A 75 0.38 -4.31 12.17
N ASP A 76 -0.66 -4.01 12.92
CA ASP A 76 -2.00 -4.58 12.78
C ASP A 76 -3.02 -3.47 12.45
N ALA A 77 -4.14 -3.84 11.82
CA ALA A 77 -5.18 -2.88 11.48
C ALA A 77 -6.29 -2.79 12.54
N ARG A 78 -5.97 -2.98 13.80
CA ARG A 78 -6.90 -2.84 14.92
C ARG A 78 -7.10 -1.36 15.24
N ILE A 79 -8.24 -0.80 14.90
CA ILE A 79 -8.60 0.58 15.31
C ILE A 79 -8.72 0.64 16.82
N GLY A 80 -7.91 1.50 17.46
CA GLY A 80 -7.76 1.58 18.91
C GLY A 80 -6.79 0.55 19.50
N GLY A 81 -6.04 -0.17 18.66
CA GLY A 81 -4.93 -1.04 19.07
C GLY A 81 -3.62 -0.28 19.24
N THR A 82 -2.54 -1.04 19.45
CA THR A 82 -1.20 -0.52 19.78
C THR A 82 -0.66 0.44 18.71
N TYR A 83 -0.90 0.13 17.44
CA TYR A 83 -0.33 0.88 16.31
C TYR A 83 -1.28 1.96 15.76
N ALA A 84 -2.54 1.96 16.19
CA ALA A 84 -3.50 2.96 15.72
C ALA A 84 -3.16 4.34 16.29
N ASN A 85 -2.70 5.25 15.44
CA ASN A 85 -2.34 6.62 15.80
C ASN A 85 -3.39 7.58 15.23
N GLY A 86 -4.33 7.90 16.07
CA GLY A 86 -5.42 8.81 15.71
C GLY A 86 -6.49 8.16 14.82
N ARG A 87 -7.70 8.52 15.10
CA ARG A 87 -8.86 8.29 14.24
C ARG A 87 -9.56 9.61 14.10
N PHE A 88 -9.46 10.21 12.92
CA PHE A 88 -10.17 11.44 12.60
C PHE A 88 -11.38 11.09 11.76
N VAL A 89 -12.53 11.57 12.20
CA VAL A 89 -13.76 11.63 11.40
C VAL A 89 -14.17 13.09 11.40
N ASP A 90 -14.14 13.70 10.24
CA ASP A 90 -14.49 15.08 10.05
C ASP A 90 -16.01 15.30 9.93
N ALA A 91 -16.44 16.55 10.00
CA ALA A 91 -17.85 16.91 9.93
C ALA A 91 -18.52 16.50 8.60
N ASP A 92 -17.75 16.41 7.51
CA ASP A 92 -18.19 15.91 6.21
C ASP A 92 -18.19 14.39 6.10
N ARG A 93 -17.91 13.69 7.20
CA ARG A 93 -17.76 12.24 7.35
C ARG A 93 -16.53 11.65 6.66
N SER A 94 -15.63 12.48 6.15
CA SER A 94 -14.32 11.98 5.73
C SER A 94 -13.56 11.41 6.93
N TYR A 95 -12.70 10.44 6.69
CA TYR A 95 -11.95 9.78 7.76
C TYR A 95 -10.52 9.49 7.36
N LEU A 96 -9.66 9.50 8.37
CA LEU A 96 -8.30 9.00 8.33
C LEU A 96 -8.10 7.97 9.45
N VAL A 97 -7.64 6.77 9.11
CA VAL A 97 -7.10 5.82 10.08
C VAL A 97 -5.62 5.63 9.77
N SER A 98 -4.79 6.00 10.70
CA SER A 98 -3.33 5.90 10.61
C SER A 98 -2.82 4.79 11.52
N PHE A 99 -1.90 3.98 11.02
CA PHE A 99 -1.20 2.94 11.77
C PHE A 99 0.30 3.20 11.66
N VAL A 100 0.94 3.39 12.82
CA VAL A 100 2.35 3.78 12.90
C VAL A 100 3.09 2.88 13.87
N SER A 101 4.25 2.39 13.46
CA SER A 101 5.27 1.79 14.31
C SER A 101 6.58 2.52 14.07
N VAL A 102 7.12 3.12 15.12
CA VAL A 102 8.44 3.75 15.09
C VAL A 102 9.42 2.76 15.67
N GLU A 103 10.38 2.30 14.88
CA GLU A 103 11.48 1.48 15.36
C GLU A 103 12.59 2.41 15.87
N HIS A 104 12.84 2.36 17.17
CA HIS A 104 13.96 3.05 17.77
C HIS A 104 15.25 2.28 17.48
N ASP A 105 16.02 2.84 16.54
CA ASP A 105 17.45 2.64 16.37
C ASP A 105 17.99 1.20 16.32
N VAL A 106 17.98 0.61 15.14
CA VAL A 106 18.93 -0.47 14.80
C VAL A 106 20.01 0.14 13.91
N GLY A 107 21.15 0.53 14.51
CA GLY A 107 22.29 1.05 13.77
C GLY A 107 22.27 2.54 13.43
N GLY A 108 21.59 3.39 14.20
CA GLY A 108 21.61 4.85 14.04
C GLY A 108 20.64 5.40 12.97
N VAL A 109 19.78 4.56 12.41
CA VAL A 109 18.73 4.98 11.48
C VAL A 109 17.38 4.72 12.11
N SER A 110 16.64 5.80 12.39
CA SER A 110 15.25 5.71 12.84
C SER A 110 14.39 5.19 11.69
N GLY A 111 13.73 4.05 11.89
CA GLY A 111 12.79 3.47 10.92
C GLY A 111 11.35 3.75 11.33
N GLU A 112 10.46 3.86 10.35
CA GLU A 112 9.02 3.99 10.58
C GLU A 112 8.25 3.12 9.59
N VAL A 113 7.29 2.35 10.09
CA VAL A 113 6.28 1.72 9.25
C VAL A 113 4.98 2.46 9.47
N HIS A 114 4.51 3.15 8.44
CA HIS A 114 3.36 4.03 8.53
C HIS A 114 2.40 3.78 7.36
N VAL A 115 1.19 3.37 7.69
CA VAL A 115 0.11 3.10 6.72
C VAL A 115 -1.12 3.93 7.06
N ASN A 116 -1.66 4.60 6.05
CA ASN A 116 -2.88 5.39 6.18
C ASN A 116 -4.00 4.81 5.30
N LEU A 117 -5.21 4.73 5.87
CA LEU A 117 -6.44 4.49 5.13
C LEU A 117 -7.37 5.70 5.28
N ARG A 118 -7.81 6.23 4.14
CA ARG A 118 -8.71 7.38 4.07
C ARG A 118 -9.94 7.07 3.25
N GLY A 119 -11.03 7.76 3.55
CA GLY A 119 -12.22 7.78 2.72
C GLY A 119 -12.93 9.11 2.79
N TYR A 120 -13.53 9.49 1.67
CA TYR A 120 -14.22 10.75 1.45
C TYR A 120 -15.64 10.45 0.93
N PRO A 121 -16.61 10.11 1.82
CA PRO A 121 -17.97 9.77 1.41
C PRO A 121 -18.64 10.92 0.66
N GLY A 122 -19.23 10.61 -0.51
CA GLY A 122 -19.87 11.62 -1.36
C GLY A 122 -18.91 12.44 -2.22
N VAL A 123 -17.59 12.24 -2.09
CA VAL A 123 -16.55 12.94 -2.86
C VAL A 123 -15.99 12.00 -3.91
N THR A 124 -15.91 12.46 -5.15
CA THR A 124 -15.33 11.67 -6.27
C THR A 124 -14.11 12.35 -6.90
N ALA A 125 -13.89 13.63 -6.63
CA ALA A 125 -12.68 14.35 -7.02
C ALA A 125 -11.59 14.21 -5.95
N ILE A 126 -10.33 14.46 -6.34
CA ILE A 126 -9.24 14.60 -5.35
C ILE A 126 -9.55 15.85 -4.52
N PRO A 127 -9.58 15.77 -3.18
CA PRO A 127 -9.81 16.93 -2.33
C PRO A 127 -8.66 17.92 -2.43
N THR A 128 -8.91 19.15 -2.01
CA THR A 128 -7.88 20.19 -1.87
C THR A 128 -7.39 20.24 -0.43
N CYS A 129 -6.07 20.30 -0.27
CA CYS A 129 -5.39 20.53 1.00
C CYS A 129 -4.85 21.97 1.04
N GLU A 130 -4.67 22.47 2.25
CA GLU A 130 -3.96 23.74 2.45
C GLU A 130 -2.46 23.46 2.49
N ASP A 131 -1.71 24.18 1.68
CA ASP A 131 -0.26 24.20 1.71
C ASP A 131 0.21 25.56 2.24
N THR A 132 1.20 25.52 3.14
CA THR A 132 1.73 26.70 3.81
C THR A 132 3.19 26.86 3.43
N ILE A 133 3.48 27.89 2.65
CA ILE A 133 4.84 28.24 2.26
C ILE A 133 5.27 29.49 3.03
N THR A 134 6.41 29.40 3.73
CA THR A 134 7.02 30.56 4.38
C THR A 134 8.32 30.92 3.68
N GLU A 135 8.33 32.08 2.99
CA GLU A 135 9.50 32.61 2.31
C GLU A 135 9.80 34.02 2.84
N ASN A 136 11.05 34.27 3.22
CA ASN A 136 11.52 35.57 3.74
C ASN A 136 10.64 36.11 4.89
N GLY A 137 10.14 35.22 5.77
CA GLY A 137 9.28 35.59 6.89
C GLY A 137 7.82 35.90 6.51
N VAL A 138 7.45 35.75 5.23
CA VAL A 138 6.07 35.90 4.76
C VAL A 138 5.45 34.51 4.58
N THR A 139 4.38 34.24 5.32
CA THR A 139 3.62 33.00 5.20
C THR A 139 2.48 33.17 4.21
N ARG A 140 2.39 32.26 3.26
CA ARG A 140 1.31 32.18 2.28
C ARG A 140 0.59 30.85 2.40
N HIS A 141 -0.74 30.88 2.34
CA HIS A 141 -1.59 29.72 2.31
C HIS A 141 -2.14 29.54 0.90
N THR A 142 -1.94 28.37 0.31
CA THR A 142 -2.46 28.00 -1.02
C THR A 142 -3.27 26.73 -0.94
N LYS A 143 -4.26 26.60 -1.83
CA LYS A 143 -5.02 25.35 -1.96
C LYS A 143 -4.46 24.56 -3.14
N ILE A 144 -4.01 23.35 -2.86
CA ILE A 144 -3.44 22.42 -3.84
C ILE A 144 -4.15 21.07 -3.74
N PRO A 145 -4.10 20.21 -4.79
CA PRO A 145 -4.60 18.84 -4.67
C PRO A 145 -3.93 18.11 -3.51
N CYS A 146 -4.71 17.41 -2.65
CA CYS A 146 -4.14 16.67 -1.51
C CYS A 146 -3.17 15.57 -1.95
N PHE A 147 -3.32 15.03 -3.18
CA PHE A 147 -2.36 14.12 -3.79
C PHE A 147 -2.27 14.37 -5.29
N ASP A 148 -1.05 14.33 -5.78
CA ASP A 148 -0.66 14.65 -7.16
C ASP A 148 0.50 13.74 -7.61
N ASP A 149 1.15 14.08 -8.74
CA ASP A 149 2.20 13.28 -9.35
C ASP A 149 1.73 11.86 -9.67
N ARG A 150 0.71 11.79 -10.53
CA ARG A 150 0.13 10.53 -10.99
C ARG A 150 1.18 9.67 -11.71
N ARG A 151 1.39 8.43 -11.24
CA ARG A 151 2.36 7.48 -11.80
C ARG A 151 1.74 6.50 -12.78
N TRP A 152 0.73 5.76 -12.31
CA TRP A 152 0.10 4.71 -13.13
C TRP A 152 -1.33 4.42 -12.64
N THR A 153 -2.05 3.64 -13.46
CA THR A 153 -3.36 3.11 -13.09
C THR A 153 -3.38 1.61 -13.33
N ARG A 154 -3.89 0.82 -12.36
CA ARG A 154 -4.02 -0.64 -12.42
C ARG A 154 -5.38 -1.09 -11.90
N ARG A 155 -5.74 -2.34 -12.20
CA ARG A 155 -6.94 -2.99 -11.65
C ARG A 155 -6.55 -3.95 -10.53
N PHE A 156 -7.31 -3.92 -9.43
CA PHE A 156 -7.29 -4.88 -8.33
C PHE A 156 -8.72 -5.41 -8.15
N GLY A 157 -9.01 -6.56 -8.75
CA GLY A 157 -10.38 -7.03 -8.87
C GLY A 157 -11.28 -5.98 -9.57
N PRO A 158 -12.40 -5.57 -8.96
CA PRO A 158 -13.29 -4.56 -9.54
C PRO A 158 -12.75 -3.11 -9.40
N MET A 159 -11.74 -2.88 -8.59
CA MET A 159 -11.23 -1.54 -8.30
C MET A 159 -10.24 -1.08 -9.38
N ARG A 160 -10.48 0.11 -9.94
CA ARG A 160 -9.52 0.83 -10.76
C ARG A 160 -8.75 1.80 -9.88
N VAL A 161 -7.48 1.52 -9.65
CA VAL A 161 -6.61 2.22 -8.71
C VAL A 161 -5.61 3.07 -9.45
N THR A 162 -5.46 4.33 -9.04
CA THR A 162 -4.41 5.23 -9.52
C THR A 162 -3.38 5.46 -8.41
N ALA A 163 -2.09 5.37 -8.74
CA ALA A 163 -0.99 5.67 -7.84
C ALA A 163 -0.52 7.10 -7.99
N TYR A 164 -0.21 7.71 -6.85
CA TYR A 164 0.34 9.05 -6.70
C TYR A 164 1.58 9.00 -5.81
N THR A 165 2.55 9.90 -6.02
CA THR A 165 3.79 10.00 -5.23
C THR A 165 4.03 11.39 -4.65
N ALA A 166 3.14 12.33 -4.87
CA ALA A 166 3.09 13.59 -4.15
C ALA A 166 1.85 13.62 -3.27
N ASN A 167 2.07 13.76 -1.98
CA ASN A 167 1.05 13.93 -0.94
C ASN A 167 1.32 15.23 -0.23
N GLN A 168 0.27 15.96 0.09
CA GLN A 168 0.37 17.24 0.78
C GLN A 168 -0.08 17.11 2.23
N GLY A 169 0.43 17.99 3.08
CA GLY A 169 0.18 17.96 4.50
C GLY A 169 1.04 16.91 5.22
N VAL A 170 0.43 16.14 6.12
CA VAL A 170 1.13 15.19 7.00
C VAL A 170 1.60 13.91 6.32
N ASP A 171 1.22 13.69 5.07
CA ASP A 171 1.53 12.43 4.35
C ASP A 171 2.62 12.61 3.29
N GLN A 172 3.55 13.52 3.49
CA GLN A 172 4.72 13.67 2.60
C GLN A 172 5.49 12.33 2.53
N TRP A 173 6.11 12.05 1.37
CA TRP A 173 6.91 10.83 1.14
C TRP A 173 6.12 9.52 1.15
N HIS A 174 4.83 9.57 0.98
CA HIS A 174 4.01 8.37 0.81
C HIS A 174 3.85 8.00 -0.66
N VAL A 175 3.80 6.70 -0.95
CA VAL A 175 3.11 6.20 -2.15
C VAL A 175 1.65 6.04 -1.78
N LEU A 176 0.76 6.65 -2.56
CA LEU A 176 -0.68 6.66 -2.32
C LEU A 176 -1.41 5.99 -3.48
N TYR A 177 -2.31 5.08 -3.17
CA TYR A 177 -3.25 4.44 -4.09
C TYR A 177 -4.65 4.98 -3.86
N ALA A 178 -5.27 5.56 -4.89
CA ALA A 178 -6.63 6.07 -4.80
C ALA A 178 -7.57 5.34 -5.75
N TRP A 179 -8.80 5.10 -5.32
CA TRP A 179 -9.86 4.49 -6.12
C TRP A 179 -11.23 5.05 -5.72
N ARG A 180 -12.21 4.85 -6.61
CA ARG A 180 -13.60 5.26 -6.38
C ARG A 180 -14.49 4.05 -6.32
N ARG A 181 -15.44 4.08 -5.41
CA ARG A 181 -16.50 3.09 -5.32
C ARG A 181 -17.74 3.67 -4.64
N ASP A 182 -18.90 3.40 -5.23
CA ASP A 182 -20.20 3.76 -4.66
C ASP A 182 -20.27 5.26 -4.23
N GLY A 183 -19.76 6.17 -5.09
CA GLY A 183 -19.76 7.62 -4.83
C GLY A 183 -18.74 8.09 -3.79
N THR A 184 -17.82 7.23 -3.35
CA THR A 184 -16.79 7.55 -2.35
C THR A 184 -15.41 7.44 -2.99
N LEU A 185 -14.55 8.42 -2.73
CA LEU A 185 -13.11 8.33 -2.98
C LEU A 185 -12.43 7.70 -1.76
N TYR A 186 -11.60 6.70 -2.01
CA TYR A 186 -10.77 6.05 -1.01
C TYR A 186 -9.30 6.23 -1.34
N ALA A 187 -8.46 6.27 -0.31
CA ALA A 187 -7.02 6.23 -0.45
C ALA A 187 -6.37 5.30 0.57
N LEU A 188 -5.31 4.62 0.13
CA LEU A 188 -4.41 3.81 0.93
C LEU A 188 -3.01 4.28 0.64
N SER A 189 -2.23 4.62 1.67
CA SER A 189 -0.85 5.07 1.50
C SER A 189 0.09 4.41 2.50
N GLU A 190 1.37 4.33 2.12
CA GLU A 190 2.45 3.84 2.97
C GLU A 190 3.67 4.74 2.80
N HIS A 191 4.34 5.07 3.91
CA HIS A 191 5.51 5.92 3.95
C HIS A 191 6.73 5.24 3.36
N VAL A 192 7.50 5.97 2.54
CA VAL A 192 8.74 5.47 1.93
C VAL A 192 9.91 5.86 2.83
N THR A 193 10.14 5.05 3.85
CA THR A 193 11.22 5.24 4.82
C THR A 193 11.75 3.89 5.29
N PRO A 194 12.96 3.76 5.82
CA PRO A 194 13.41 2.52 6.45
C PRO A 194 12.36 1.97 7.43
N PRO A 195 12.19 0.63 7.52
CA PRO A 195 13.03 -0.39 6.88
C PRO A 195 12.65 -0.69 5.42
N TYR A 196 11.64 -0.04 4.84
CA TYR A 196 11.14 -0.36 3.51
C TYR A 196 11.68 0.57 2.42
N THR A 197 12.12 -0.04 1.34
CA THR A 197 12.42 0.65 0.08
C THR A 197 11.13 0.96 -0.68
N TYR A 198 11.18 1.88 -1.64
CA TYR A 198 10.06 2.18 -2.55
C TYR A 198 9.43 0.93 -3.18
N GLY A 199 10.25 -0.02 -3.64
CA GLY A 199 9.76 -1.27 -4.24
C GLY A 199 9.01 -2.16 -3.25
N GLN A 200 9.46 -2.21 -2.00
CA GLN A 200 8.79 -2.94 -0.91
C GLN A 200 7.48 -2.26 -0.53
N VAL A 201 7.44 -0.93 -0.41
CA VAL A 201 6.21 -0.16 -0.19
C VAL A 201 5.18 -0.44 -1.29
N VAL A 202 5.58 -0.38 -2.56
CA VAL A 202 4.69 -0.73 -3.68
C VAL A 202 4.20 -2.18 -3.58
N SER A 203 5.05 -3.12 -3.16
CA SER A 203 4.67 -4.53 -2.95
C SER A 203 3.66 -4.69 -1.82
N ASN A 204 3.87 -3.99 -0.69
CA ASN A 204 2.98 -3.96 0.46
C ASN A 204 1.61 -3.40 0.07
N LEU A 205 1.57 -2.23 -0.59
CA LEU A 205 0.34 -1.62 -1.08
C LEU A 205 -0.41 -2.56 -2.04
N ASN A 206 0.29 -3.22 -2.96
CA ASN A 206 -0.31 -4.20 -3.86
C ASN A 206 -0.91 -5.40 -3.11
N ARG A 207 -0.27 -5.85 -2.03
CA ARG A 207 -0.77 -6.94 -1.18
C ARG A 207 -1.99 -6.50 -0.40
N MET A 208 -1.94 -5.32 0.23
CA MET A 208 -3.09 -4.76 0.95
C MET A 208 -4.29 -4.56 0.02
N MET A 209 -4.10 -3.98 -1.17
CA MET A 209 -5.18 -3.78 -2.15
C MET A 209 -5.91 -5.08 -2.52
N ARG A 210 -5.18 -6.19 -2.67
CA ARG A 210 -5.79 -7.51 -2.94
C ARG A 210 -6.57 -8.06 -1.75
N GLY A 211 -6.22 -7.62 -0.55
CA GLY A 211 -6.81 -8.06 0.71
C GLY A 211 -7.83 -7.09 1.33
N LEU A 212 -8.20 -6.00 0.64
CA LEU A 212 -9.19 -5.07 1.17
C LEU A 212 -10.60 -5.67 1.17
N VAL A 213 -11.26 -5.62 2.32
CA VAL A 213 -12.62 -6.12 2.54
C VAL A 213 -13.55 -4.95 2.82
N LEU A 214 -14.63 -4.84 2.05
CA LEU A 214 -15.62 -3.79 2.25
C LEU A 214 -16.48 -4.10 3.49
N VAL A 215 -16.50 -3.20 4.45
CA VAL A 215 -17.35 -3.23 5.65
C VAL A 215 -18.43 -2.17 5.49
N ARG A 216 -19.68 -2.59 5.47
CA ARG A 216 -20.84 -1.69 5.36
C ARG A 216 -21.35 -1.30 6.74
N PRO A 217 -21.97 -0.13 6.91
CA PRO A 217 -22.70 0.18 8.15
C PRO A 217 -23.75 -0.90 8.41
N ALA A 218 -23.94 -1.24 9.68
CA ALA A 218 -25.07 -2.04 10.09
C ALA A 218 -26.35 -1.21 9.88
N GLY A 219 -27.38 -1.83 9.29
CA GLY A 219 -28.68 -1.21 9.10
C GLY A 219 -29.41 -1.00 10.44
#